data_5668807c204b8e94e48db73eae146153
#
_entry.id   5668807c204b8e94e48db73eae146153
#
_cell.length_a   1.000
_cell.length_b   1.000
_cell.length_c   1.000
_cell.angle_alpha   90.00
_cell.angle_beta   90.00
_cell.angle_gamma   90.00
#
_symmetry.space_group_name_H-M   'P 1'
#
loop_
_entity.id
_entity.type
_entity.pdbx_description
1 polymer ?
#
loop_
_entity_poly.entity_id
_entity_poly.type
_entity_poly.pdbx_seq_one_letter_code
_entity_poly.pdbx_strand_id
1 'polypeptide(L)'
;MNVLIVRPDGIGDVLLSLPVATQLRRLVPGVRIGFLTSPTVAPLLDRHPDVDYVQTIRFTDPWKELRHAFSQGVEAAIFLKPFRRLMWAAWVAGVPIRVATGYRWYSLLANRHIYEHRSDFSKHESEYNVDMLKGLGLCPQPVSHPVLTLTEAERAAGSSRWSGLPSPRVVVHPGGISARRWRLEQYRDLVLTLTDRGYGVVLTGSDQERREFGKGLSLPTAFPSEAVDLMGKLSLRELMSVIANAHVVVSGATGPAHLAAALGIPTVTLFDPRRNNLPVRWKPLGMGVLLRPDVPTCDKCIGEVCPYWDCLDRFTVATVTSLVSKVSEAPSALTVLHL
;
A
#
# COMPACT_ATOMS: atom_id res chain seq x y z
N MET A 1 6.51 -27.81 6.21
CA MET A 1 7.52 -26.72 6.23
C MET A 1 6.88 -25.45 6.81
N ASN A 2 7.58 -24.80 7.75
CA ASN A 2 7.14 -23.52 8.36
C ASN A 2 7.95 -22.37 7.74
N VAL A 3 7.30 -21.51 6.95
CA VAL A 3 7.92 -20.42 6.22
C VAL A 3 7.51 -19.08 6.83
N LEU A 4 8.48 -18.24 7.18
CA LEU A 4 8.25 -16.89 7.67
C LEU A 4 8.59 -15.85 6.58
N ILE A 5 7.59 -15.12 6.12
CA ILE A 5 7.75 -13.99 5.18
C ILE A 5 8.06 -12.73 6.00
N VAL A 6 9.18 -12.09 5.72
CA VAL A 6 9.67 -10.94 6.47
C VAL A 6 9.48 -9.65 5.67
N ARG A 7 8.50 -8.82 6.08
CA ARG A 7 8.19 -7.53 5.46
C ARG A 7 7.64 -6.53 6.50
N PRO A 8 8.49 -5.90 7.31
CA PRO A 8 8.06 -4.99 8.38
C PRO A 8 7.89 -3.52 7.93
N ASP A 9 7.53 -3.30 6.69
CA ASP A 9 7.41 -1.97 6.08
C ASP A 9 5.98 -1.40 6.16
N GLY A 10 5.63 -0.55 5.18
CA GLY A 10 4.35 0.12 5.09
C GLY A 10 3.21 -0.76 4.53
N ILE A 11 2.01 -0.18 4.52
CA ILE A 11 0.78 -0.84 4.04
C ILE A 11 0.95 -1.38 2.62
N GLY A 12 1.38 -0.53 1.68
CA GLY A 12 1.55 -0.93 0.27
C GLY A 12 2.56 -2.06 0.11
N ASP A 13 3.68 -2.00 0.85
CA ASP A 13 4.73 -3.02 0.82
C ASP A 13 4.23 -4.40 1.26
N VAL A 14 3.45 -4.45 2.34
CA VAL A 14 2.87 -5.71 2.84
C VAL A 14 1.82 -6.24 1.86
N LEU A 15 0.94 -5.38 1.33
CA LEU A 15 -0.06 -5.78 0.34
C LEU A 15 0.56 -6.36 -0.92
N LEU A 16 1.60 -5.71 -1.45
CA LEU A 16 2.34 -6.20 -2.61
C LEU A 16 3.20 -7.44 -2.32
N SER A 17 3.22 -7.90 -1.08
CA SER A 17 3.89 -9.13 -0.65
C SER A 17 2.92 -10.31 -0.46
N LEU A 18 1.62 -10.08 -0.39
CA LEU A 18 0.60 -11.13 -0.24
C LEU A 18 0.64 -12.21 -1.32
N PRO A 19 0.92 -11.87 -2.60
CA PRO A 19 1.06 -12.90 -3.64
C PRO A 19 2.13 -13.96 -3.34
N VAL A 20 3.13 -13.65 -2.49
CA VAL A 20 4.12 -14.64 -2.04
C VAL A 20 3.46 -15.72 -1.19
N ALA A 21 2.60 -15.33 -0.24
CA ALA A 21 1.86 -16.27 0.60
C ALA A 21 0.90 -17.13 -0.25
N THR A 22 0.16 -16.49 -1.16
CA THR A 22 -0.77 -17.18 -2.07
C THR A 22 -0.04 -18.22 -2.93
N GLN A 23 1.14 -17.90 -3.47
CA GLN A 23 1.91 -18.84 -4.26
C GLN A 23 2.53 -19.96 -3.42
N LEU A 24 3.03 -19.64 -2.22
CA LEU A 24 3.50 -20.68 -1.29
C LEU A 24 2.40 -21.68 -0.97
N ARG A 25 1.19 -21.20 -0.65
CA ARG A 25 0.03 -22.06 -0.35
C ARG A 25 -0.30 -23.01 -1.50
N ARG A 26 -0.17 -22.54 -2.74
CA ARG A 26 -0.44 -23.33 -3.95
C ARG A 26 0.68 -24.31 -4.31
N LEU A 27 1.94 -23.89 -4.14
CA LEU A 27 3.10 -24.64 -4.61
C LEU A 27 3.64 -25.63 -3.59
N VAL A 28 3.33 -25.47 -2.29
CA VAL A 28 3.86 -26.31 -1.21
C VAL A 28 2.70 -26.83 -0.36
N PRO A 29 2.19 -28.04 -0.64
CA PRO A 29 1.12 -28.64 0.17
C PRO A 29 1.50 -28.74 1.64
N GLY A 30 0.57 -28.36 2.53
CA GLY A 30 0.77 -28.43 3.97
C GLY A 30 1.78 -27.40 4.53
N VAL A 31 2.17 -26.38 3.76
CA VAL A 31 3.03 -25.31 4.26
C VAL A 31 2.31 -24.50 5.35
N ARG A 32 3.04 -24.19 6.41
CA ARG A 32 2.62 -23.21 7.43
C ARG A 32 3.27 -21.88 7.12
N ILE A 33 2.48 -20.85 6.92
CA ILE A 33 2.94 -19.53 6.45
C ILE A 33 2.75 -18.49 7.57
N GLY A 34 3.87 -17.94 8.02
CA GLY A 34 3.89 -16.80 8.92
C GLY A 34 4.28 -15.50 8.21
N PHE A 35 3.82 -14.39 8.74
CA PHE A 35 4.26 -13.06 8.37
C PHE A 35 4.91 -12.35 9.56
N LEU A 36 6.12 -11.81 9.36
CA LEU A 36 6.77 -10.92 10.30
C LEU A 36 6.68 -9.49 9.77
N THR A 37 5.91 -8.65 10.47
CA THR A 37 5.62 -7.28 10.02
C THR A 37 5.62 -6.28 11.20
N SER A 38 5.36 -5.00 10.95
CA SER A 38 5.21 -4.03 12.04
C SER A 38 3.82 -4.10 12.67
N PRO A 39 3.67 -3.74 13.97
CA PRO A 39 2.36 -3.74 14.64
C PRO A 39 1.32 -2.88 13.93
N THR A 40 1.75 -1.80 13.27
CA THR A 40 0.86 -0.86 12.58
C THR A 40 0.15 -1.49 11.38
N VAL A 41 0.80 -2.42 10.67
CA VAL A 41 0.26 -3.03 9.46
C VAL A 41 -0.19 -4.47 9.65
N ALA A 42 0.14 -5.09 10.78
CA ALA A 42 -0.28 -6.46 11.11
C ALA A 42 -1.80 -6.70 10.95
N PRO A 43 -2.69 -5.75 11.29
CA PRO A 43 -4.14 -5.94 11.12
C PRO A 43 -4.58 -6.17 9.66
N LEU A 44 -3.75 -5.88 8.65
CA LEU A 44 -4.04 -6.24 7.25
C LEU A 44 -4.16 -7.75 7.05
N LEU A 45 -3.40 -8.50 7.84
CA LEU A 45 -3.23 -9.95 7.71
C LEU A 45 -4.24 -10.74 8.56
N ASP A 46 -5.06 -10.05 9.35
CA ASP A 46 -6.06 -10.70 10.18
C ASP A 46 -7.03 -11.50 9.31
N ARG A 47 -7.13 -12.81 9.56
CA ARG A 47 -7.97 -13.76 8.82
C ARG A 47 -7.66 -13.85 7.33
N HIS A 48 -6.41 -13.51 6.92
CA HIS A 48 -6.00 -13.74 5.54
C HIS A 48 -5.93 -15.25 5.24
N PRO A 49 -6.56 -15.75 4.16
CA PRO A 49 -6.70 -17.20 3.92
C PRO A 49 -5.37 -17.92 3.74
N ASP A 50 -4.35 -17.22 3.26
CA ASP A 50 -3.03 -17.82 2.97
C ASP A 50 -2.00 -17.56 4.09
N VAL A 51 -2.37 -16.95 5.21
CA VAL A 51 -1.48 -16.64 6.34
C VAL A 51 -1.96 -17.35 7.60
N ASP A 52 -1.15 -18.24 8.16
CA ASP A 52 -1.53 -19.03 9.33
C ASP A 52 -1.25 -18.30 10.66
N TYR A 53 -0.23 -17.44 10.68
CA TYR A 53 0.09 -16.64 11.87
C TYR A 53 0.83 -15.35 11.51
N VAL A 54 0.68 -14.35 12.36
CA VAL A 54 1.36 -13.06 12.23
C VAL A 54 2.21 -12.82 13.47
N GLN A 55 3.44 -12.41 13.26
CA GLN A 55 4.32 -11.91 14.29
C GLN A 55 4.62 -10.45 14.04
N THR A 56 4.77 -9.68 15.10
CA THR A 56 5.07 -8.25 14.99
C THR A 56 6.40 -7.91 15.64
N ILE A 57 7.14 -7.02 15.00
CA ILE A 57 8.35 -6.42 15.54
C ILE A 57 8.40 -4.92 15.26
N ARG A 58 9.10 -4.20 16.15
CA ARG A 58 9.59 -2.84 15.90
C ARG A 58 11.11 -2.87 15.72
N PHE A 59 11.64 -1.97 14.92
CA PHE A 59 13.10 -1.87 14.76
C PHE A 59 13.83 -1.47 16.05
N THR A 60 13.10 -0.90 17.02
CA THR A 60 13.60 -0.55 18.35
C THR A 60 13.54 -1.69 19.36
N ASP A 61 12.89 -2.81 19.03
CA ASP A 61 12.70 -3.92 19.95
C ASP A 61 14.06 -4.50 20.40
N PRO A 62 14.12 -5.00 21.64
CA PRO A 62 15.30 -5.66 22.19
C PRO A 62 15.73 -6.85 21.35
N TRP A 63 17.03 -7.13 21.31
CA TRP A 63 17.60 -8.24 20.56
C TRP A 63 16.94 -9.59 20.84
N LYS A 64 16.60 -9.83 22.09
CA LYS A 64 15.94 -11.08 22.52
C LYS A 64 14.61 -11.30 21.79
N GLU A 65 13.80 -10.26 21.64
CA GLU A 65 12.52 -10.31 20.93
C GLU A 65 12.69 -10.54 19.43
N LEU A 66 13.64 -9.82 18.80
CA LEU A 66 13.95 -10.03 17.39
C LEU A 66 14.38 -11.46 17.12
N ARG A 67 15.22 -12.05 17.99
CA ARG A 67 15.64 -13.45 17.86
C ARG A 67 14.47 -14.40 18.10
N HIS A 68 13.61 -14.12 19.09
CA HIS A 68 12.45 -14.95 19.42
C HIS A 68 11.50 -15.12 18.23
N ALA A 69 11.31 -14.06 17.42
CA ALA A 69 10.48 -14.13 16.23
C ALA A 69 10.93 -15.20 15.23
N PHE A 70 12.19 -15.59 15.23
CA PHE A 70 12.74 -16.62 14.35
C PHE A 70 12.91 -18.00 15.00
N SER A 71 12.73 -18.11 16.33
CA SER A 71 12.93 -19.35 17.08
C SER A 71 11.68 -20.23 17.24
N GLN A 72 10.55 -19.85 16.62
CA GLN A 72 9.26 -20.53 16.71
C GLN A 72 9.12 -21.69 15.69
N GLY A 73 10.15 -22.50 15.52
CA GLY A 73 10.15 -23.62 14.56
C GLY A 73 10.15 -23.12 13.09
N VAL A 74 10.69 -21.94 12.82
CA VAL A 74 10.83 -21.40 11.46
C VAL A 74 11.89 -22.22 10.70
N GLU A 75 11.49 -22.88 9.62
CA GLU A 75 12.39 -23.68 8.77
C GLU A 75 12.95 -22.83 7.62
N ALA A 76 12.18 -21.85 7.12
CA ALA A 76 12.62 -20.93 6.09
C ALA A 76 12.17 -19.50 6.38
N ALA A 77 13.07 -18.54 6.22
CA ALA A 77 12.77 -17.10 6.29
C ALA A 77 13.03 -16.44 4.93
N ILE A 78 12.02 -15.76 4.39
CA ILE A 78 12.13 -15.04 3.11
C ILE A 78 12.12 -13.54 3.40
N PHE A 79 13.27 -12.90 3.21
CA PHE A 79 13.44 -11.46 3.42
C PHE A 79 13.10 -10.71 2.14
N LEU A 80 11.85 -10.27 1.99
CA LEU A 80 11.40 -9.50 0.83
C LEU A 80 12.08 -8.12 0.78
N LYS A 81 12.38 -7.56 1.96
CA LYS A 81 13.32 -6.46 2.14
C LYS A 81 14.30 -6.84 3.24
N PRO A 82 15.60 -6.89 2.94
CA PRO A 82 16.59 -7.30 3.93
C PRO A 82 16.87 -6.17 4.92
N PHE A 83 16.80 -6.50 6.20
CA PHE A 83 17.21 -5.65 7.31
C PHE A 83 18.30 -6.35 8.10
N ARG A 84 19.45 -5.71 8.23
CA ARG A 84 20.64 -6.30 8.88
C ARG A 84 20.32 -6.97 10.23
N ARG A 85 19.60 -6.27 11.12
CA ARG A 85 19.25 -6.80 12.45
C ARG A 85 18.38 -8.05 12.38
N LEU A 86 17.40 -8.08 11.47
CA LEU A 86 16.50 -9.23 11.30
C LEU A 86 17.21 -10.43 10.66
N MET A 87 18.06 -10.18 9.66
CA MET A 87 18.85 -11.26 9.05
C MET A 87 19.82 -11.86 10.05
N TRP A 88 20.46 -11.03 10.90
CA TRP A 88 21.31 -11.51 11.99
C TRP A 88 20.51 -12.32 13.01
N ALA A 89 19.33 -11.85 13.40
CA ALA A 89 18.43 -12.55 14.32
C ALA A 89 18.04 -13.94 13.80
N ALA A 90 17.69 -14.06 12.52
CA ALA A 90 17.38 -15.33 11.89
C ALA A 90 18.59 -16.28 11.84
N TRP A 91 19.79 -15.74 11.57
CA TRP A 91 21.02 -16.52 11.55
C TRP A 91 21.37 -17.08 12.94
N VAL A 92 21.31 -16.22 13.98
CA VAL A 92 21.58 -16.65 15.38
C VAL A 92 20.49 -17.57 15.93
N ALA A 93 19.24 -17.41 15.47
CA ALA A 93 18.15 -18.33 15.81
C ALA A 93 18.29 -19.72 15.12
N GLY A 94 19.25 -19.88 14.21
CA GLY A 94 19.50 -21.12 13.53
C GLY A 94 18.49 -21.48 12.44
N VAL A 95 17.80 -20.48 11.85
CA VAL A 95 16.84 -20.74 10.75
C VAL A 95 17.58 -21.42 9.60
N PRO A 96 17.17 -22.64 9.18
CA PRO A 96 17.92 -23.44 8.20
C PRO A 96 18.03 -22.81 6.83
N ILE A 97 16.93 -22.23 6.32
CA ILE A 97 16.85 -21.62 4.99
C ILE A 97 16.58 -20.11 5.15
N ARG A 98 17.48 -19.30 4.63
CA ARG A 98 17.37 -17.83 4.72
C ARG A 98 17.55 -17.25 3.32
N VAL A 99 16.40 -16.87 2.72
CA VAL A 99 16.35 -16.30 1.36
C VAL A 99 16.43 -14.79 1.43
N ALA A 100 17.34 -14.18 0.71
CA ALA A 100 17.47 -12.72 0.60
C ALA A 100 18.09 -12.28 -0.74
N THR A 101 18.04 -10.98 -1.05
CA THR A 101 18.82 -10.45 -2.17
C THR A 101 20.32 -10.61 -1.94
N GLY A 102 21.10 -10.89 -2.98
CA GLY A 102 22.55 -11.01 -2.91
C GLY A 102 23.34 -9.69 -2.95
N TYR A 103 22.66 -8.53 -3.10
CA TYR A 103 23.34 -7.23 -3.37
C TYR A 103 23.75 -6.44 -2.13
N ARG A 104 23.56 -6.93 -0.91
CA ARG A 104 23.93 -6.23 0.32
C ARG A 104 25.14 -6.94 0.96
N TRP A 105 26.06 -6.16 1.58
CA TRP A 105 27.21 -6.75 2.27
C TRP A 105 26.81 -7.75 3.37
N TYR A 106 25.67 -7.54 4.03
CA TYR A 106 25.13 -8.46 5.05
C TYR A 106 24.30 -9.61 4.45
N SER A 107 24.21 -9.73 3.12
CA SER A 107 23.58 -10.88 2.46
C SER A 107 24.30 -12.19 2.75
N LEU A 108 25.56 -12.14 3.19
CA LEU A 108 26.28 -13.33 3.69
C LEU A 108 25.56 -14.05 4.85
N LEU A 109 24.65 -13.39 5.55
CA LEU A 109 23.78 -13.98 6.58
C LEU A 109 22.66 -14.85 5.98
N ALA A 110 22.35 -14.69 4.71
CA ALA A 110 21.48 -15.59 3.94
C ALA A 110 22.29 -16.76 3.38
N ASN A 111 21.63 -17.87 3.09
CA ASN A 111 22.25 -19.03 2.41
C ASN A 111 21.53 -19.37 1.09
N ARG A 112 20.54 -18.57 0.70
CA ARG A 112 19.89 -18.59 -0.60
C ARG A 112 19.79 -17.16 -1.12
N HIS A 113 20.49 -16.85 -2.20
CA HIS A 113 20.60 -15.50 -2.75
C HIS A 113 19.79 -15.38 -4.04
N ILE A 114 19.02 -14.31 -4.15
CA ILE A 114 18.29 -13.96 -5.36
C ILE A 114 18.84 -12.63 -5.88
N TYR A 115 19.22 -12.63 -7.17
CA TYR A 115 19.86 -11.51 -7.84
C TYR A 115 18.88 -10.82 -8.80
N GLU A 116 17.86 -10.18 -8.24
CA GLU A 116 16.91 -9.34 -8.98
C GLU A 116 17.25 -7.86 -8.80
N HIS A 117 17.52 -7.16 -9.88
CA HIS A 117 17.87 -5.73 -9.86
C HIS A 117 16.64 -4.85 -9.73
N ARG A 118 16.18 -4.61 -8.50
CA ARG A 118 15.02 -3.74 -8.23
C ARG A 118 15.22 -2.29 -8.65
N SER A 119 16.46 -1.85 -8.89
CA SER A 119 16.81 -0.49 -9.32
C SER A 119 16.65 -0.23 -10.81
N ASP A 120 16.44 -1.25 -11.62
CA ASP A 120 16.17 -1.09 -13.05
C ASP A 120 14.69 -0.80 -13.35
N PHE A 121 13.81 -1.05 -12.36
CA PHE A 121 12.37 -0.83 -12.47
C PHE A 121 11.71 -1.62 -13.62
N SER A 122 12.25 -2.77 -13.99
CA SER A 122 11.74 -3.60 -15.09
C SER A 122 10.50 -4.40 -14.73
N LYS A 123 10.26 -4.63 -13.42
CA LYS A 123 9.17 -5.45 -12.90
C LYS A 123 8.35 -4.71 -11.84
N HIS A 124 7.15 -5.20 -11.62
CA HIS A 124 6.32 -4.79 -10.49
C HIS A 124 6.92 -5.27 -9.15
N GLU A 125 6.70 -4.52 -8.05
CA GLU A 125 7.22 -4.90 -6.72
C GLU A 125 6.73 -6.27 -6.27
N SER A 126 5.49 -6.64 -6.59
CA SER A 126 4.97 -7.99 -6.30
C SER A 126 5.67 -9.09 -7.09
N GLU A 127 6.09 -8.83 -8.32
CA GLU A 127 6.85 -9.79 -9.13
C GLU A 127 8.23 -10.03 -8.52
N TYR A 128 8.94 -8.96 -8.12
CA TYR A 128 10.20 -9.07 -7.39
C TYR A 128 10.03 -9.84 -6.07
N ASN A 129 8.90 -9.65 -5.38
CA ASN A 129 8.63 -10.35 -4.13
C ASN A 129 8.40 -11.84 -4.38
N VAL A 130 7.61 -12.18 -5.38
CA VAL A 130 7.31 -13.58 -5.77
C VAL A 130 8.56 -14.30 -6.30
N ASP A 131 9.43 -13.60 -7.01
CA ASP A 131 10.70 -14.17 -7.49
C ASP A 131 11.62 -14.64 -6.34
N MET A 132 11.44 -14.14 -5.12
CA MET A 132 12.18 -14.64 -3.95
C MET A 132 11.89 -16.13 -3.65
N LEU A 133 10.76 -16.68 -4.13
CA LEU A 133 10.42 -18.10 -4.00
C LEU A 133 11.40 -19.03 -4.75
N LYS A 134 12.12 -18.52 -5.74
CA LYS A 134 13.22 -19.24 -6.41
C LYS A 134 14.29 -19.70 -5.41
N GLY A 135 14.48 -18.96 -4.30
CA GLY A 135 15.39 -19.34 -3.22
C GLY A 135 14.98 -20.61 -2.45
N LEU A 136 13.72 -21.01 -2.56
CA LEU A 136 13.21 -22.29 -2.06
C LEU A 136 13.19 -23.39 -3.13
N GLY A 137 13.71 -23.14 -4.33
CA GLY A 137 13.64 -24.06 -5.46
C GLY A 137 12.27 -24.11 -6.13
N LEU A 138 11.39 -23.14 -5.86
CA LEU A 138 10.05 -23.08 -6.46
C LEU A 138 10.08 -22.30 -7.77
N CYS A 139 9.13 -22.61 -8.67
CA CYS A 139 8.92 -21.88 -9.92
C CYS A 139 7.74 -20.92 -9.76
N PRO A 140 7.99 -19.62 -9.57
CA PRO A 140 6.94 -18.62 -9.41
C PRO A 140 6.02 -18.57 -10.63
N GLN A 141 4.74 -18.36 -10.38
CA GLN A 141 3.72 -18.13 -11.39
C GLN A 141 3.44 -16.63 -11.53
N PRO A 142 2.76 -16.16 -12.58
CA PRO A 142 2.34 -14.77 -12.70
C PRO A 142 1.64 -14.27 -11.44
N VAL A 143 1.89 -13.02 -11.10
CA VAL A 143 1.37 -12.40 -9.87
C VAL A 143 -0.15 -12.30 -9.93
N SER A 144 -0.80 -12.84 -8.91
CA SER A 144 -2.23 -12.67 -8.70
C SER A 144 -2.51 -11.36 -7.98
N HIS A 145 -3.73 -10.86 -8.16
CA HIS A 145 -4.25 -9.73 -7.41
C HIS A 145 -4.24 -10.03 -5.90
N PRO A 146 -3.68 -9.17 -5.04
CA PRO A 146 -3.78 -9.33 -3.59
C PRO A 146 -5.22 -9.16 -3.13
N VAL A 147 -5.66 -9.98 -2.19
CA VAL A 147 -7.02 -9.95 -1.65
C VAL A 147 -6.97 -9.71 -0.16
N LEU A 148 -7.86 -8.89 0.35
CA LEU A 148 -8.05 -8.66 1.77
C LEU A 148 -9.43 -9.16 2.21
N THR A 149 -9.51 -9.66 3.45
CA THR A 149 -10.74 -10.16 4.03
C THR A 149 -11.29 -9.24 5.10
N LEU A 150 -12.58 -9.02 5.06
CA LEU A 150 -13.35 -8.34 6.09
C LEU A 150 -14.51 -9.25 6.51
N THR A 151 -14.81 -9.28 7.79
CA THR A 151 -16.02 -9.91 8.29
C THR A 151 -17.27 -9.11 7.88
N GLU A 152 -18.41 -9.75 7.92
CA GLU A 152 -19.70 -9.08 7.68
C GLU A 152 -19.93 -7.94 8.70
N ALA A 153 -19.59 -8.15 9.97
CA ALA A 153 -19.69 -7.13 11.00
C ALA A 153 -18.79 -5.91 10.70
N GLU A 154 -17.56 -6.12 10.23
CA GLU A 154 -16.66 -5.03 9.81
C GLU A 154 -17.21 -4.29 8.58
N ARG A 155 -17.76 -5.00 7.60
CA ARG A 155 -18.40 -4.37 6.43
C ARG A 155 -19.61 -3.53 6.85
N ALA A 156 -20.46 -4.04 7.74
CA ALA A 156 -21.62 -3.33 8.28
C ALA A 156 -21.19 -2.08 9.08
N ALA A 157 -20.16 -2.20 9.92
CA ALA A 157 -19.59 -1.06 10.65
C ALA A 157 -19.01 0.00 9.70
N GLY A 158 -18.35 -0.42 8.62
CA GLY A 158 -17.90 0.50 7.56
C GLY A 158 -19.05 1.19 6.86
N SER A 159 -20.13 0.46 6.54
CA SER A 159 -21.31 1.00 5.90
C SER A 159 -22.00 2.06 6.75
N SER A 160 -22.04 1.90 8.07
CA SER A 160 -22.64 2.90 8.97
C SER A 160 -21.93 4.27 8.94
N ARG A 161 -20.63 4.31 8.59
CA ARG A 161 -19.88 5.56 8.42
C ARG A 161 -20.34 6.39 7.21
N TRP A 162 -21.09 5.78 6.31
CA TRP A 162 -21.68 6.40 5.13
C TRP A 162 -23.16 6.78 5.32
N SER A 163 -23.70 6.59 6.53
CA SER A 163 -25.11 6.91 6.81
C SER A 163 -25.40 8.38 6.56
N GLY A 164 -26.47 8.68 5.85
CA GLY A 164 -26.87 10.03 5.46
C GLY A 164 -26.11 10.63 4.28
N LEU A 165 -25.06 9.97 3.77
CA LEU A 165 -24.34 10.44 2.59
C LEU A 165 -24.95 9.85 1.30
N PRO A 166 -25.02 10.66 0.22
CA PRO A 166 -25.52 10.20 -1.06
C PRO A 166 -24.61 9.17 -1.74
N SER A 167 -25.12 8.55 -2.79
CA SER A 167 -24.37 7.66 -3.70
C SER A 167 -24.22 8.38 -5.06
N PRO A 168 -23.08 8.22 -5.75
CA PRO A 168 -21.92 7.36 -5.45
C PRO A 168 -21.07 7.87 -4.28
N ARG A 169 -20.34 6.93 -3.63
CA ARG A 169 -19.51 7.16 -2.45
C ARG A 169 -18.04 7.22 -2.82
N VAL A 170 -17.36 8.27 -2.41
CA VAL A 170 -15.94 8.51 -2.74
C VAL A 170 -15.11 8.67 -1.45
N VAL A 171 -14.08 7.87 -1.30
CA VAL A 171 -13.03 8.14 -0.30
C VAL A 171 -11.99 9.04 -0.93
N VAL A 172 -11.68 10.16 -0.28
CA VAL A 172 -10.57 11.04 -0.63
C VAL A 172 -9.49 10.92 0.46
N HIS A 173 -8.28 10.53 0.06
CA HIS A 173 -7.13 10.40 0.94
C HIS A 173 -6.02 11.39 0.52
N PRO A 174 -5.98 12.61 1.09
CA PRO A 174 -5.02 13.66 0.72
C PRO A 174 -3.62 13.43 1.32
N GLY A 175 -3.43 12.35 2.08
CA GLY A 175 -2.19 12.02 2.75
C GLY A 175 -1.13 11.39 1.85
N GLY A 176 0.03 11.12 2.44
CA GLY A 176 1.14 10.41 1.83
C GLY A 176 2.48 10.86 2.37
N ILE A 177 3.28 9.91 2.85
CA ILE A 177 4.60 10.18 3.47
C ILE A 177 5.72 10.05 2.43
N SER A 178 5.59 9.12 1.50
CA SER A 178 6.66 8.71 0.59
C SER A 178 6.63 9.38 -0.78
N ALA A 179 5.50 9.94 -1.17
CA ALA A 179 5.28 10.57 -2.46
C ALA A 179 5.11 12.08 -2.33
N ARG A 180 5.39 12.84 -3.40
CA ARG A 180 4.93 14.21 -3.48
C ARG A 180 3.41 14.22 -3.53
N ARG A 181 2.79 15.11 -2.79
CA ARG A 181 1.33 15.25 -2.71
C ARG A 181 0.83 16.27 -3.73
N TRP A 182 -0.34 16.03 -4.27
CA TRP A 182 -1.15 17.05 -4.91
C TRP A 182 -1.45 18.16 -3.89
N ARG A 183 -1.67 19.40 -4.31
CA ARG A 183 -1.89 20.51 -3.36
C ARG A 183 -3.11 20.26 -2.50
N LEU A 184 -3.04 20.66 -1.24
CA LEU A 184 -4.14 20.46 -0.29
C LEU A 184 -5.38 21.24 -0.70
N GLU A 185 -5.19 22.44 -1.29
CA GLU A 185 -6.26 23.26 -1.85
C GLU A 185 -7.02 22.53 -2.96
N GLN A 186 -6.31 21.81 -3.83
CA GLN A 186 -6.93 21.03 -4.90
C GLN A 186 -7.69 19.81 -4.38
N TYR A 187 -7.21 19.17 -3.30
CA TYR A 187 -8.00 18.13 -2.62
C TYR A 187 -9.26 18.72 -1.98
N ARG A 188 -9.19 19.88 -1.36
CA ARG A 188 -10.37 20.58 -0.83
C ARG A 188 -11.36 20.91 -1.93
N ASP A 189 -10.90 21.51 -3.02
CA ASP A 189 -11.74 21.92 -4.14
C ASP A 189 -12.34 20.70 -4.86
N LEU A 190 -11.63 19.55 -4.88
CA LEU A 190 -12.17 18.26 -5.33
C LEU A 190 -13.32 17.81 -4.43
N VAL A 191 -13.15 17.88 -3.10
CA VAL A 191 -14.20 17.50 -2.15
C VAL A 191 -15.44 18.37 -2.35
N LEU A 192 -15.28 19.70 -2.42
CA LEU A 192 -16.38 20.64 -2.73
C LEU A 192 -17.09 20.29 -4.05
N THR A 193 -16.30 20.09 -5.12
CA THR A 193 -16.86 19.78 -6.43
C THR A 193 -17.62 18.45 -6.44
N LEU A 194 -17.14 17.44 -5.71
CA LEU A 194 -17.81 16.14 -5.61
C LEU A 194 -19.10 16.25 -4.79
N THR A 195 -19.08 16.94 -3.65
CA THR A 195 -20.30 17.13 -2.83
C THR A 195 -21.35 17.93 -3.57
N ASP A 196 -20.98 19.01 -4.28
CA ASP A 196 -21.89 19.80 -5.11
C ASP A 196 -22.54 18.98 -6.25
N ARG A 197 -21.84 17.92 -6.72
CA ARG A 197 -22.36 16.99 -7.72
C ARG A 197 -23.15 15.81 -7.12
N GLY A 198 -23.41 15.83 -5.81
CA GLY A 198 -24.20 14.82 -5.12
C GLY A 198 -23.45 13.53 -4.79
N TYR A 199 -22.12 13.54 -4.74
CA TYR A 199 -21.35 12.41 -4.23
C TYR A 199 -21.30 12.42 -2.71
N GLY A 200 -21.41 11.26 -2.08
CA GLY A 200 -21.06 11.10 -0.67
C GLY A 200 -19.55 11.03 -0.53
N VAL A 201 -18.95 11.97 0.21
CA VAL A 201 -17.51 12.07 0.34
C VAL A 201 -17.06 11.81 1.78
N VAL A 202 -16.07 10.93 1.93
CA VAL A 202 -15.40 10.63 3.20
C VAL A 202 -13.90 10.93 3.04
N LEU A 203 -13.36 11.72 3.97
CA LEU A 203 -11.94 12.00 4.05
C LEU A 203 -11.24 11.04 5.00
N THR A 204 -10.10 10.52 4.59
CA THR A 204 -9.27 9.63 5.39
C THR A 204 -7.83 10.10 5.45
N GLY A 205 -7.14 9.74 6.51
CA GLY A 205 -5.75 10.11 6.76
C GLY A 205 -5.36 9.81 8.20
N SER A 206 -4.08 9.92 8.51
CA SER A 206 -3.59 9.89 9.89
C SER A 206 -3.89 11.20 10.61
N ASP A 207 -3.76 11.18 11.93
CA ASP A 207 -3.89 12.37 12.76
C ASP A 207 -2.79 13.42 12.44
N GLN A 208 -1.60 12.96 12.05
CA GLN A 208 -0.53 13.86 11.59
C GLN A 208 -0.93 14.55 10.27
N GLU A 209 -1.43 13.80 9.29
CA GLU A 209 -1.89 14.34 8.00
C GLU A 209 -3.05 15.31 8.19
N ARG A 210 -3.95 15.03 9.12
CA ARG A 210 -5.04 15.95 9.49
C ARG A 210 -4.52 17.30 9.99
N ARG A 211 -3.52 17.25 10.89
CA ARG A 211 -2.89 18.48 11.40
C ARG A 211 -2.17 19.28 10.31
N GLU A 212 -1.47 18.58 9.42
CA GLU A 212 -0.80 19.21 8.27
C GLU A 212 -1.81 19.84 7.30
N PHE A 213 -2.91 19.16 7.05
CA PHE A 213 -3.98 19.66 6.20
C PHE A 213 -4.60 20.95 6.77
N GLY A 214 -4.93 20.97 8.06
CA GLY A 214 -5.48 22.15 8.73
C GLY A 214 -4.53 23.36 8.73
N LYS A 215 -3.22 23.13 8.92
CA LYS A 215 -2.20 24.19 8.88
C LYS A 215 -1.98 24.75 7.47
N GLY A 216 -1.99 23.90 6.46
CA GLY A 216 -1.72 24.27 5.07
C GLY A 216 -2.80 25.14 4.43
N LEU A 217 -4.04 25.01 4.87
CA LEU A 217 -5.17 25.71 4.26
C LEU A 217 -5.46 27.08 4.87
N SER A 218 -4.80 27.48 5.95
CA SER A 218 -5.01 28.79 6.63
C SER A 218 -6.48 29.13 6.93
N LEU A 219 -7.37 28.13 7.01
CA LEU A 219 -8.81 28.29 7.16
C LEU A 219 -9.30 27.67 8.48
N PRO A 220 -10.29 28.30 9.17
CA PRO A 220 -10.86 27.78 10.41
C PRO A 220 -11.56 26.43 10.26
N THR A 221 -12.08 26.13 9.07
CA THR A 221 -12.74 24.87 8.72
C THR A 221 -12.08 24.29 7.47
N ALA A 222 -11.34 23.22 7.63
CA ALA A 222 -10.55 22.62 6.55
C ALA A 222 -11.41 21.97 5.45
N PHE A 223 -12.64 21.52 5.77
CA PHE A 223 -13.48 20.75 4.84
C PHE A 223 -14.94 21.21 4.86
N PRO A 224 -15.66 21.05 3.73
CA PRO A 224 -17.09 21.32 3.69
C PRO A 224 -17.85 20.43 4.68
N SER A 225 -18.89 20.99 5.27
CA SER A 225 -19.77 20.32 6.25
C SER A 225 -20.46 19.08 5.67
N GLU A 226 -20.58 19.03 4.35
CA GLU A 226 -21.22 17.96 3.59
C GLU A 226 -20.34 16.70 3.45
N ALA A 227 -19.03 16.82 3.69
CA ALA A 227 -18.10 15.70 3.69
C ALA A 227 -17.84 15.23 5.13
N VAL A 228 -17.71 13.91 5.30
CA VAL A 228 -17.38 13.31 6.60
C VAL A 228 -15.86 13.23 6.78
N ASP A 229 -15.32 13.96 7.74
CA ASP A 229 -13.91 13.91 8.12
C ASP A 229 -13.64 12.76 9.09
N LEU A 230 -13.00 11.70 8.61
CA LEU A 230 -12.52 10.56 9.40
C LEU A 230 -10.99 10.53 9.57
N MET A 231 -10.28 11.59 9.23
CA MET A 231 -8.83 11.69 9.39
C MET A 231 -8.45 11.59 10.88
N GLY A 232 -7.52 10.69 11.19
CA GLY A 232 -7.07 10.43 12.56
C GLY A 232 -8.06 9.67 13.45
N LYS A 233 -9.21 9.24 12.91
CA LYS A 233 -10.31 8.61 13.68
C LYS A 233 -10.49 7.12 13.42
N LEU A 234 -9.69 6.55 12.52
CA LEU A 234 -9.85 5.17 12.08
C LEU A 234 -8.63 4.34 12.43
N SER A 235 -8.85 3.17 12.99
CA SER A 235 -7.88 2.07 12.97
C SER A 235 -7.72 1.55 11.53
N LEU A 236 -6.70 0.74 11.28
CA LEU A 236 -6.47 0.20 9.94
C LEU A 236 -7.62 -0.70 9.46
N ARG A 237 -8.23 -1.50 10.35
CA ARG A 237 -9.40 -2.34 10.02
C ARG A 237 -10.65 -1.50 9.72
N GLU A 238 -10.87 -0.42 10.47
CA GLU A 238 -11.96 0.53 10.17
C GLU A 238 -11.72 1.27 8.86
N LEU A 239 -10.49 1.67 8.54
CA LEU A 239 -10.16 2.25 7.24
C LEU A 239 -10.47 1.28 6.10
N MET A 240 -10.09 0.00 6.24
CA MET A 240 -10.43 -1.04 5.27
C MET A 240 -11.95 -1.17 5.10
N SER A 241 -12.71 -1.17 6.19
CA SER A 241 -14.17 -1.31 6.13
C SER A 241 -14.87 -0.09 5.54
N VAL A 242 -14.37 1.12 5.77
CA VAL A 242 -14.85 2.34 5.10
C VAL A 242 -14.56 2.29 3.60
N ILE A 243 -13.33 1.94 3.21
CA ILE A 243 -12.93 1.80 1.79
C ILE A 243 -13.78 0.73 1.09
N ALA A 244 -14.03 -0.42 1.72
CA ALA A 244 -14.79 -1.52 1.13
C ALA A 244 -16.27 -1.16 0.83
N ASN A 245 -16.77 -0.06 1.36
CA ASN A 245 -18.12 0.47 1.10
C ASN A 245 -18.12 1.70 0.18
N ALA A 246 -16.97 2.07 -0.38
CA ALA A 246 -16.84 3.13 -1.38
C ALA A 246 -17.04 2.60 -2.81
N HIS A 247 -17.36 3.49 -3.74
CA HIS A 247 -17.39 3.21 -5.18
C HIS A 247 -16.04 3.55 -5.83
N VAL A 248 -15.34 4.55 -5.32
CA VAL A 248 -14.02 5.00 -5.81
C VAL A 248 -13.17 5.51 -4.64
N VAL A 249 -11.86 5.30 -4.74
CA VAL A 249 -10.88 5.93 -3.84
C VAL A 249 -9.97 6.86 -4.64
N VAL A 250 -9.88 8.12 -4.23
CA VAL A 250 -8.92 9.09 -4.77
C VAL A 250 -7.77 9.25 -3.79
N SER A 251 -6.55 9.00 -4.23
CA SER A 251 -5.35 9.16 -3.38
C SER A 251 -4.09 9.40 -4.19
N GLY A 252 -3.01 9.81 -3.54
CA GLY A 252 -1.66 9.74 -4.10
C GLY A 252 -1.15 8.29 -4.22
N ALA A 253 0.11 8.14 -4.68
CA ALA A 253 0.82 6.86 -4.74
C ALA A 253 1.17 6.35 -3.31
N THR A 254 0.19 5.88 -2.56
CA THR A 254 0.29 5.56 -1.12
C THR A 254 -0.45 4.28 -0.75
N GLY A 255 -0.31 3.86 0.50
CA GLY A 255 -0.95 2.65 1.02
C GLY A 255 -2.46 2.53 0.75
N PRO A 256 -3.28 3.57 0.93
CA PRO A 256 -4.71 3.53 0.64
C PRO A 256 -5.09 3.16 -0.79
N ALA A 257 -4.29 3.52 -1.81
CA ALA A 257 -4.50 3.07 -3.18
C ALA A 257 -4.38 1.55 -3.31
N HIS A 258 -3.36 0.97 -2.66
CA HIS A 258 -3.18 -0.48 -2.63
C HIS A 258 -4.25 -1.19 -1.79
N LEU A 259 -4.70 -0.56 -0.68
CA LEU A 259 -5.83 -1.06 0.12
C LEU A 259 -7.10 -1.16 -0.71
N ALA A 260 -7.45 -0.07 -1.41
CA ALA A 260 -8.63 -0.02 -2.26
C ALA A 260 -8.56 -1.12 -3.33
N ALA A 261 -7.43 -1.22 -4.03
CA ALA A 261 -7.21 -2.26 -5.03
C ALA A 261 -7.39 -3.66 -4.45
N ALA A 262 -6.78 -3.98 -3.29
CA ALA A 262 -6.87 -5.29 -2.64
C ALA A 262 -8.28 -5.61 -2.09
N LEU A 263 -9.11 -4.60 -1.87
CA LEU A 263 -10.54 -4.72 -1.51
C LEU A 263 -11.47 -4.77 -2.73
N GLY A 264 -10.92 -4.69 -3.94
CA GLY A 264 -11.69 -4.68 -5.19
C GLY A 264 -12.34 -3.33 -5.50
N ILE A 265 -11.92 -2.24 -4.85
CA ILE A 265 -12.47 -0.90 -5.05
C ILE A 265 -11.62 -0.16 -6.08
N PRO A 266 -12.24 0.41 -7.12
CA PRO A 266 -11.56 1.19 -8.14
C PRO A 266 -10.86 2.43 -7.58
N THR A 267 -9.76 2.83 -8.22
CA THR A 267 -8.94 3.96 -7.75
C THR A 267 -8.75 5.02 -8.83
N VAL A 268 -8.70 6.28 -8.41
CA VAL A 268 -8.07 7.37 -9.16
C VAL A 268 -6.82 7.77 -8.39
N THR A 269 -5.66 7.39 -8.90
CA THR A 269 -4.39 7.49 -8.18
C THR A 269 -3.46 8.51 -8.81
N LEU A 270 -2.96 9.46 -8.02
CA LEU A 270 -2.11 10.55 -8.46
C LEU A 270 -0.64 10.21 -8.20
N PHE A 271 0.13 9.94 -9.24
CA PHE A 271 1.55 9.61 -9.16
C PHE A 271 2.43 10.80 -9.46
N ASP A 272 3.45 11.03 -8.66
CA ASP A 272 4.51 11.99 -8.97
C ASP A 272 5.50 11.43 -10.02
N PRO A 273 6.28 12.29 -10.70
CA PRO A 273 7.17 11.85 -11.78
C PRO A 273 8.47 11.21 -11.29
N ARG A 274 8.68 11.03 -9.98
CA ARG A 274 9.93 10.47 -9.46
C ARG A 274 10.18 9.04 -9.90
N ARG A 275 11.44 8.73 -10.18
CA ARG A 275 11.88 7.39 -10.59
C ARG A 275 11.48 6.32 -9.56
N ASN A 276 11.54 6.65 -8.27
CA ASN A 276 11.17 5.72 -7.20
C ASN A 276 9.66 5.44 -7.12
N ASN A 277 8.83 6.21 -7.83
CA ASN A 277 7.37 6.06 -7.91
C ASN A 277 6.89 5.65 -9.32
N LEU A 278 7.72 5.01 -10.12
CA LEU A 278 7.31 4.56 -11.45
C LEU A 278 6.12 3.57 -11.36
N PRO A 279 5.07 3.78 -12.18
CA PRO A 279 3.89 2.91 -12.20
C PRO A 279 4.20 1.45 -12.51
N VAL A 280 5.20 1.18 -13.36
CA VAL A 280 5.63 -0.21 -13.64
C VAL A 280 5.94 -0.96 -12.36
N ARG A 281 6.48 -0.29 -11.34
CA ARG A 281 6.85 -0.91 -10.07
C ARG A 281 5.75 -0.81 -9.01
N TRP A 282 5.01 0.31 -8.96
CA TRP A 282 4.20 0.65 -7.79
C TRP A 282 2.72 0.88 -8.08
N LYS A 283 2.24 0.65 -9.30
CA LYS A 283 0.80 0.80 -9.56
C LYS A 283 -0.01 -0.15 -8.67
N PRO A 284 -1.18 0.27 -8.17
CA PRO A 284 -2.10 -0.64 -7.51
C PRO A 284 -2.47 -1.80 -8.45
N LEU A 285 -2.52 -3.01 -7.93
CA LEU A 285 -3.00 -4.19 -8.67
C LEU A 285 -4.52 -4.26 -8.54
N GLY A 286 -5.26 -3.60 -9.41
CA GLY A 286 -6.72 -3.49 -9.35
C GLY A 286 -7.31 -2.76 -10.54
N MET A 287 -8.45 -2.13 -10.31
CA MET A 287 -9.21 -1.36 -11.30
C MET A 287 -9.01 0.14 -11.12
N GLY A 288 -9.28 0.93 -12.16
CA GLY A 288 -9.32 2.38 -12.11
C GLY A 288 -8.34 3.09 -13.03
N VAL A 289 -7.92 4.29 -12.64
CA VAL A 289 -7.03 5.15 -13.42
C VAL A 289 -5.87 5.63 -12.55
N LEU A 290 -4.69 5.61 -13.11
CA LEU A 290 -3.48 6.19 -12.55
C LEU A 290 -3.05 7.38 -13.41
N LEU A 291 -2.99 8.57 -12.80
CA LEU A 291 -2.50 9.79 -13.41
C LEU A 291 -1.01 9.97 -13.14
N ARG A 292 -0.25 10.26 -14.17
CA ARG A 292 1.15 10.66 -14.09
C ARG A 292 1.35 11.93 -14.90
N PRO A 293 2.07 12.95 -14.39
CA PRO A 293 2.30 14.17 -15.16
C PRO A 293 3.22 13.88 -16.35
N ASP A 294 2.89 14.47 -17.49
CA ASP A 294 3.74 14.41 -18.71
C ASP A 294 4.93 15.36 -18.57
N VAL A 295 5.88 14.94 -17.75
CA VAL A 295 7.16 15.62 -17.51
C VAL A 295 8.28 14.58 -17.42
N PRO A 296 9.54 14.97 -17.63
CA PRO A 296 10.66 14.06 -17.46
C PRO A 296 10.69 13.41 -16.07
N THR A 297 11.04 12.14 -16.03
CA THR A 297 11.26 11.42 -14.78
C THR A 297 12.41 12.04 -14.00
N CYS A 298 12.21 12.35 -12.72
CA CYS A 298 13.22 12.92 -11.84
C CYS A 298 13.65 11.92 -10.75
N ASP A 299 14.86 12.04 -10.25
CA ASP A 299 15.37 11.17 -9.18
C ASP A 299 14.86 11.59 -7.79
N LYS A 300 14.74 12.90 -7.56
CA LYS A 300 14.23 13.48 -6.30
C LYS A 300 13.49 14.79 -6.56
N CYS A 301 12.59 15.14 -5.67
CA CYS A 301 11.97 16.47 -5.67
C CYS A 301 12.98 17.48 -5.11
N ILE A 302 13.29 18.52 -5.89
CA ILE A 302 14.21 19.59 -5.52
C ILE A 302 13.50 20.91 -5.16
N GLY A 303 12.17 20.86 -5.03
CA GLY A 303 11.37 22.02 -4.64
C GLY A 303 11.20 23.05 -5.74
N GLU A 304 11.02 24.30 -5.36
CA GLU A 304 10.69 25.42 -6.25
C GLU A 304 11.73 25.72 -7.35
N VAL A 305 12.97 25.26 -7.17
CA VAL A 305 14.02 25.39 -8.19
C VAL A 305 13.83 24.41 -9.35
N CYS A 306 12.86 23.48 -9.25
CA CYS A 306 12.55 22.55 -10.32
C CYS A 306 11.80 23.25 -11.45
N PRO A 307 12.24 23.11 -12.74
CA PRO A 307 11.51 23.68 -13.87
C PRO A 307 10.12 23.08 -14.09
N TYR A 308 9.84 21.96 -13.41
CA TYR A 308 8.55 21.27 -13.41
C TYR A 308 7.93 21.26 -12.00
N TRP A 309 8.09 22.35 -11.24
CA TRP A 309 7.53 22.45 -9.88
C TRP A 309 6.01 22.31 -9.85
N ASP A 310 5.36 22.67 -10.94
CA ASP A 310 3.94 22.51 -11.20
C ASP A 310 3.50 21.09 -11.57
N CYS A 311 4.39 20.10 -11.58
CA CYS A 311 4.14 18.78 -12.18
C CYS A 311 2.82 18.14 -11.72
N LEU A 312 2.44 18.22 -10.45
CA LEU A 312 1.17 17.69 -9.96
C LEU A 312 -0.01 18.66 -10.16
N ASP A 313 0.23 19.95 -10.36
CA ASP A 313 -0.82 20.94 -10.61
C ASP A 313 -1.45 20.77 -12.00
N ARG A 314 -0.79 20.02 -12.87
CA ARG A 314 -1.35 19.61 -14.18
C ARG A 314 -2.58 18.74 -14.04
N PHE A 315 -2.74 18.06 -12.90
CA PHE A 315 -3.96 17.35 -12.55
C PHE A 315 -5.00 18.36 -12.04
N THR A 316 -5.82 18.89 -12.93
CA THR A 316 -6.87 19.82 -12.51
C THR A 316 -7.98 19.10 -11.75
N VAL A 317 -8.67 19.83 -10.87
CA VAL A 317 -9.85 19.30 -10.15
C VAL A 317 -10.90 18.77 -11.14
N ALA A 318 -11.13 19.49 -12.26
CA ALA A 318 -12.07 19.08 -13.30
C ALA A 318 -11.69 17.73 -13.90
N THR A 319 -10.41 17.53 -14.22
CA THR A 319 -9.92 16.25 -14.75
C THR A 319 -10.12 15.11 -13.76
N VAL A 320 -9.72 15.31 -12.50
CA VAL A 320 -9.85 14.27 -11.45
C VAL A 320 -11.33 13.94 -11.22
N THR A 321 -12.20 14.96 -11.14
CA THR A 321 -13.66 14.76 -10.99
C THR A 321 -14.26 13.98 -12.16
N SER A 322 -13.89 14.29 -13.39
CA SER A 322 -14.35 13.55 -14.59
C SER A 322 -13.94 12.08 -14.53
N LEU A 323 -12.71 11.81 -14.07
CA LEU A 323 -12.24 10.42 -13.92
C LEU A 323 -12.95 9.69 -12.77
N VAL A 324 -13.25 10.37 -11.66
CA VAL A 324 -14.07 9.79 -10.58
C VAL A 324 -15.43 9.38 -11.12
N SER A 325 -16.11 10.23 -11.89
CA SER A 325 -17.42 9.89 -12.52
C SER A 325 -17.28 8.65 -13.41
N LYS A 326 -16.34 8.68 -14.36
CA LYS A 326 -16.09 7.57 -15.29
C LYS A 326 -15.81 6.26 -14.56
N VAL A 327 -14.96 6.29 -13.56
CA VAL A 327 -14.55 5.09 -12.81
C VAL A 327 -15.66 4.57 -11.90
N SER A 328 -16.48 5.45 -11.33
CA SER A 328 -17.62 5.05 -10.49
C SER A 328 -18.75 4.40 -11.29
N GLU A 329 -18.95 4.81 -12.55
CA GLU A 329 -19.99 4.27 -13.43
C GLU A 329 -19.57 2.98 -14.13
N ALA A 330 -18.31 2.92 -14.60
CA ALA A 330 -17.78 1.80 -15.39
C ALA A 330 -16.34 1.49 -15.00
N PRO A 331 -16.10 0.80 -13.88
CA PRO A 331 -14.75 0.42 -13.49
C PRO A 331 -14.12 -0.55 -14.48
N SER A 332 -12.91 -0.28 -14.89
CA SER A 332 -12.12 -1.10 -15.82
C SER A 332 -10.76 -1.47 -15.24
N ALA A 333 -10.03 -2.38 -15.87
CA ALA A 333 -8.65 -2.67 -15.52
C ALA A 333 -7.83 -1.36 -15.44
N LEU A 334 -6.89 -1.29 -14.50
CA LEU A 334 -6.18 -0.06 -14.21
C LEU A 334 -5.41 0.45 -15.44
N THR A 335 -5.73 1.66 -15.86
CA THR A 335 -5.11 2.37 -17.00
C THR A 335 -4.21 3.49 -16.49
N VAL A 336 -3.05 3.66 -17.12
CA VAL A 336 -2.13 4.78 -16.84
C VAL A 336 -2.37 5.89 -17.87
N LEU A 337 -2.65 7.10 -17.39
CA LEU A 337 -2.79 8.30 -18.20
C LEU A 337 -1.64 9.28 -17.91
N HIS A 338 -1.05 9.82 -18.96
CA HIS A 338 -0.06 10.90 -18.89
C HIS A 338 -0.74 12.24 -19.19
N LEU A 339 -0.63 13.24 -18.29
CA LEU A 339 -1.27 14.54 -18.40
C LEU A 339 -0.30 15.70 -18.18
#